data_fca938afdadbab91597647b590b767e0
#
_entry.id   fca938afdadbab91597647b590b767e0
#
_cell.length_a   1.000
_cell.length_b   1.000
_cell.length_c   1.000
_cell.angle_alpha   90.00
_cell.angle_beta   90.00
_cell.angle_gamma   90.00
#
_symmetry.space_group_name_H-M   'P 1'
#
loop_
_entity.id
_entity.type
_entity.pdbx_description
1 polymer ?
#
loop_
_entity_poly.entity_id
_entity_poly.type
_entity_poly.pdbx_seq_one_letter_code
_entity_poly.pdbx_strand_id
1 'polypeptide(L)'
;RGVFAAKRGVPRLLNLFKRYGIQTTWGVTGHSVESFPNIFEKIVDDGHEIGIHGYSHENPLAMTSNQEADVLDKTIDVISKFTGKRPVGHMAPWWELSPNTIALLRERGIKYDSSLMEDDYHPYWLRDGDSWTKIDYSQDAKTWMKPWIPGKEVELIELPASWWLDDAPPTMFVKSFPNSHGWVTGRSLGEIWQDQFDWVYRNHSYAIFLCTIHPDSAGKPHVLM
;
A
#
# COMPACT_ATOMS: atom_id res chain seq x y z
N ARG A 1 -16.70 -2.38 7.10
CA ARG A 1 -16.19 -2.44 5.71
C ARG A 1 -15.51 -3.77 5.43
N GLY A 2 -14.62 -4.26 6.29
CA GLY A 2 -13.89 -5.50 6.08
C GLY A 2 -14.76 -6.72 5.80
N VAL A 3 -15.91 -6.87 6.48
CA VAL A 3 -16.86 -7.96 6.21
C VAL A 3 -17.44 -7.88 4.79
N PHE A 4 -17.70 -6.67 4.25
CA PHE A 4 -18.13 -6.50 2.87
C PHE A 4 -17.01 -6.87 1.91
N ALA A 5 -15.78 -6.40 2.16
CA ALA A 5 -14.62 -6.75 1.37
C ALA A 5 -14.47 -8.27 1.26
N ALA A 6 -14.43 -8.98 2.38
CA ALA A 6 -14.31 -10.43 2.42
C ALA A 6 -15.48 -11.16 1.72
N LYS A 7 -16.74 -10.77 1.99
CA LYS A 7 -17.91 -11.49 1.49
C LYS A 7 -18.30 -11.14 0.06
N ARG A 8 -17.97 -9.97 -0.43
CA ARG A 8 -18.44 -9.47 -1.73
C ARG A 8 -17.33 -8.88 -2.60
N GLY A 9 -16.49 -7.99 -2.04
CA GLY A 9 -15.47 -7.28 -2.80
C GLY A 9 -14.44 -8.21 -3.41
N VAL A 10 -13.74 -8.97 -2.56
CA VAL A 10 -12.71 -9.90 -3.02
C VAL A 10 -13.23 -10.94 -4.03
N PRO A 11 -14.36 -11.64 -3.80
CA PRO A 11 -14.87 -12.57 -4.81
C PRO A 11 -15.18 -11.93 -6.17
N ARG A 12 -15.67 -10.68 -6.17
CA ARG A 12 -15.93 -9.95 -7.42
C ARG A 12 -14.65 -9.59 -8.16
N LEU A 13 -13.63 -9.12 -7.42
CA LEU A 13 -12.33 -8.78 -8.00
C LEU A 13 -11.61 -10.03 -8.52
N LEU A 14 -11.60 -11.13 -7.78
CA LEU A 14 -11.01 -12.40 -8.25
C LEU A 14 -11.67 -12.88 -9.55
N ASN A 15 -13.00 -12.81 -9.64
CA ASN A 15 -13.70 -13.13 -10.89
C ASN A 15 -13.32 -12.21 -12.04
N LEU A 16 -13.13 -10.92 -11.77
CA LEU A 16 -12.68 -9.95 -12.77
C LEU A 16 -11.25 -10.25 -13.22
N PHE A 17 -10.32 -10.45 -12.30
CA PHE A 17 -8.93 -10.76 -12.59
C PHE A 17 -8.81 -12.06 -13.38
N LYS A 18 -9.52 -13.11 -12.99
CA LYS A 18 -9.56 -14.37 -13.71
C LYS A 18 -10.07 -14.20 -15.14
N ARG A 19 -11.11 -13.39 -15.34
CA ARG A 19 -11.68 -13.12 -16.68
C ARG A 19 -10.66 -12.46 -17.61
N TYR A 20 -9.79 -11.60 -17.08
CA TYR A 20 -8.81 -10.86 -17.87
C TYR A 20 -7.39 -11.42 -17.77
N GLY A 21 -7.18 -12.53 -17.06
CA GLY A 21 -5.85 -13.12 -16.87
C GLY A 21 -4.88 -12.26 -16.09
N ILE A 22 -5.39 -11.45 -15.14
CA ILE A 22 -4.61 -10.51 -14.35
C ILE A 22 -4.10 -11.20 -13.09
N GLN A 23 -2.79 -11.12 -12.84
CA GLN A 23 -2.16 -11.45 -11.57
C GLN A 23 -1.89 -10.16 -10.78
N THR A 24 -2.08 -10.20 -9.47
CA THR A 24 -1.96 -9.02 -8.60
C THR A 24 -1.20 -9.36 -7.33
N THR A 25 -0.65 -8.32 -6.68
CA THR A 25 -0.15 -8.41 -5.31
C THR A 25 -1.22 -7.88 -4.35
N TRP A 26 -1.50 -8.64 -3.32
CA TRP A 26 -2.46 -8.28 -2.27
C TRP A 26 -1.71 -7.86 -1.01
N GLY A 27 -1.75 -6.57 -0.70
CA GLY A 27 -1.34 -6.07 0.61
C GLY A 27 -2.37 -6.45 1.67
N VAL A 28 -2.04 -7.40 2.53
CA VAL A 28 -3.01 -7.95 3.48
C VAL A 28 -2.62 -7.67 4.93
N THR A 29 -3.62 -7.35 5.75
CA THR A 29 -3.42 -7.28 7.18
C THR A 29 -3.48 -8.68 7.80
N GLY A 30 -2.56 -9.00 8.73
CA GLY A 30 -2.54 -10.30 9.41
C GLY A 30 -3.88 -10.65 10.06
N HIS A 31 -4.52 -9.66 10.69
CA HIS A 31 -5.86 -9.80 11.28
C HIS A 31 -6.91 -10.26 10.25
N SER A 32 -6.85 -9.75 9.01
CA SER A 32 -7.82 -10.17 7.99
C SER A 32 -7.61 -11.62 7.55
N VAL A 33 -6.36 -12.07 7.45
CA VAL A 33 -6.03 -13.47 7.14
C VAL A 33 -6.57 -14.40 8.21
N GLU A 34 -6.34 -14.09 9.49
CA GLU A 34 -6.85 -14.92 10.62
C GLU A 34 -8.39 -14.86 10.72
N SER A 35 -9.03 -13.74 10.37
CA SER A 35 -10.48 -13.57 10.49
C SER A 35 -11.29 -14.16 9.33
N PHE A 36 -10.71 -14.25 8.13
CA PHE A 36 -11.39 -14.67 6.91
C PHE A 36 -10.55 -15.67 6.07
N PRO A 37 -10.00 -16.75 6.67
CA PRO A 37 -9.05 -17.64 6.01
C PRO A 37 -9.56 -18.17 4.64
N ASN A 38 -10.81 -18.58 4.56
CA ASN A 38 -11.40 -19.15 3.33
C ASN A 38 -11.39 -18.19 2.12
N ILE A 39 -11.31 -16.88 2.37
CA ILE A 39 -11.24 -15.92 1.24
C ILE A 39 -9.79 -15.75 0.78
N PHE A 40 -8.83 -15.81 1.72
CA PHE A 40 -7.41 -15.74 1.39
C PHE A 40 -6.90 -17.02 0.73
N GLU A 41 -7.46 -18.20 1.05
CA GLU A 41 -7.22 -19.45 0.30
C GLU A 41 -7.49 -19.23 -1.20
N LYS A 42 -8.61 -18.60 -1.55
CA LYS A 42 -8.95 -18.33 -2.95
C LYS A 42 -7.97 -17.38 -3.64
N ILE A 43 -7.47 -16.36 -2.92
CA ILE A 43 -6.45 -15.43 -3.45
C ILE A 43 -5.17 -16.19 -3.78
N VAL A 44 -4.74 -17.07 -2.86
CA VAL A 44 -3.54 -17.89 -3.04
C VAL A 44 -3.72 -18.94 -4.15
N ASP A 45 -4.88 -19.64 -4.19
CA ASP A 45 -5.20 -20.64 -5.18
C ASP A 45 -5.28 -20.07 -6.60
N ASP A 46 -5.76 -18.83 -6.75
CA ASP A 46 -5.78 -18.11 -8.04
C ASP A 46 -4.37 -17.59 -8.43
N GLY A 47 -3.33 -17.85 -7.62
CA GLY A 47 -1.93 -17.57 -7.93
C GLY A 47 -1.48 -16.12 -7.68
N HIS A 48 -2.24 -15.34 -6.93
CA HIS A 48 -1.87 -13.98 -6.57
C HIS A 48 -0.79 -13.93 -5.49
N GLU A 49 0.03 -12.89 -5.50
CA GLU A 49 1.02 -12.64 -4.45
C GLU A 49 0.35 -12.07 -3.19
N ILE A 50 0.89 -12.42 -2.02
CA ILE A 50 0.50 -11.87 -0.72
C ILE A 50 1.66 -11.05 -0.15
N GLY A 51 1.46 -9.75 0.04
CA GLY A 51 2.36 -8.83 0.72
C GLY A 51 1.83 -8.39 2.09
N ILE A 52 2.71 -7.76 2.86
CA ILE A 52 2.43 -7.29 4.23
C ILE A 52 1.73 -5.93 4.20
N HIS A 53 0.72 -5.74 5.06
CA HIS A 53 0.02 -4.45 5.24
C HIS A 53 -0.35 -4.20 6.71
N GLY A 54 0.61 -4.37 7.61
CA GLY A 54 0.38 -4.33 9.05
C GLY A 54 -0.44 -5.53 9.56
N TYR A 55 -0.73 -5.56 10.87
CA TYR A 55 -1.59 -6.60 11.44
C TYR A 55 -3.06 -6.19 11.44
N SER A 56 -3.42 -4.99 11.96
CA SER A 56 -4.78 -4.43 11.98
C SER A 56 -4.90 -3.10 11.25
N HIS A 57 -3.97 -2.80 10.33
CA HIS A 57 -3.87 -1.52 9.61
C HIS A 57 -3.42 -0.37 10.54
N GLU A 58 -2.44 -0.64 11.40
CA GLU A 58 -1.84 0.33 12.31
C GLU A 58 -1.05 1.39 11.53
N ASN A 59 -1.07 2.65 12.02
CA ASN A 59 -0.21 3.69 11.45
C ASN A 59 1.22 3.53 12.03
N PRO A 60 2.25 3.30 11.17
CA PRO A 60 3.64 3.14 11.63
C PRO A 60 4.17 4.34 12.44
N LEU A 61 3.76 5.57 12.09
CA LEU A 61 4.16 6.78 12.80
C LEU A 61 3.65 6.87 14.25
N ALA A 62 2.60 6.11 14.58
CA ALA A 62 2.02 6.09 15.92
C ALA A 62 2.63 5.01 16.83
N MET A 63 3.48 4.13 16.29
CA MET A 63 4.08 3.02 17.01
C MET A 63 5.49 3.35 17.52
N THR A 64 5.88 2.70 18.62
CA THR A 64 7.30 2.59 18.97
C THR A 64 7.98 1.59 18.04
N SER A 65 9.33 1.64 17.94
CA SER A 65 10.08 0.68 17.12
C SER A 65 9.80 -0.78 17.49
N ASN A 66 9.67 -1.08 18.80
CA ASN A 66 9.34 -2.44 19.25
C ASN A 66 7.93 -2.87 18.83
N GLN A 67 6.94 -1.98 18.94
CA GLN A 67 5.58 -2.29 18.49
C GLN A 67 5.52 -2.53 16.99
N GLU A 68 6.23 -1.73 16.20
CA GLU A 68 6.30 -1.90 14.74
C GLU A 68 6.99 -3.23 14.38
N ALA A 69 8.09 -3.57 15.07
CA ALA A 69 8.77 -4.85 14.92
C ALA A 69 7.83 -6.04 15.23
N ASP A 70 7.10 -5.99 16.35
CA ASP A 70 6.15 -7.03 16.75
C ASP A 70 5.01 -7.19 15.74
N VAL A 71 4.48 -6.07 15.21
CA VAL A 71 3.43 -6.06 14.16
C VAL A 71 3.93 -6.72 12.88
N LEU A 72 5.14 -6.37 12.43
CA LEU A 72 5.75 -6.97 11.24
C LEU A 72 5.99 -8.47 11.45
N ASP A 73 6.59 -8.86 12.57
CA ASP A 73 6.90 -10.27 12.87
C ASP A 73 5.63 -11.12 12.96
N LYS A 74 4.60 -10.63 13.65
CA LYS A 74 3.30 -11.32 13.74
C LYS A 74 2.67 -11.46 12.36
N THR A 75 2.69 -10.41 11.53
CA THR A 75 2.07 -10.46 10.21
C THR A 75 2.82 -11.40 9.26
N ILE A 76 4.15 -11.37 9.28
CA ILE A 76 4.99 -12.30 8.51
C ILE A 76 4.71 -13.74 8.93
N ASP A 77 4.63 -14.01 10.23
CA ASP A 77 4.33 -15.36 10.77
C ASP A 77 2.95 -15.86 10.30
N VAL A 78 1.92 -15.02 10.40
CA VAL A 78 0.56 -15.35 9.94
C VAL A 78 0.55 -15.66 8.45
N ILE A 79 1.12 -14.79 7.62
CA ILE A 79 1.16 -14.98 6.16
C ILE A 79 1.97 -16.23 5.80
N SER A 80 3.15 -16.41 6.43
CA SER A 80 4.02 -17.56 6.15
C SER A 80 3.38 -18.89 6.49
N LYS A 81 2.71 -18.97 7.63
CA LYS A 81 1.97 -20.18 8.04
C LYS A 81 0.79 -20.47 7.13
N PHE A 82 0.11 -19.43 6.68
CA PHE A 82 -1.06 -19.54 5.84
C PHE A 82 -0.71 -19.95 4.40
N THR A 83 0.30 -19.31 3.80
CA THR A 83 0.66 -19.51 2.39
C THR A 83 1.73 -20.58 2.17
N GLY A 84 2.43 -20.99 3.24
CA GLY A 84 3.63 -21.84 3.14
C GLY A 84 4.86 -21.09 2.59
N LYS A 85 4.79 -19.79 2.36
CA LYS A 85 5.86 -18.94 1.81
C LYS A 85 6.01 -17.68 2.63
N ARG A 86 7.26 -17.23 2.82
CA ARG A 86 7.55 -15.96 3.46
C ARG A 86 7.20 -14.82 2.50
N PRO A 87 6.45 -13.78 2.94
CA PRO A 87 6.17 -12.62 2.10
C PRO A 87 7.46 -11.83 1.84
N VAL A 88 7.57 -11.23 0.67
CA VAL A 88 8.73 -10.44 0.25
C VAL A 88 8.38 -8.99 -0.07
N GLY A 89 7.10 -8.67 -0.19
CA GLY A 89 6.59 -7.33 -0.44
C GLY A 89 5.93 -6.73 0.79
N HIS A 90 6.05 -5.42 0.92
CA HIS A 90 5.41 -4.62 1.96
C HIS A 90 4.69 -3.42 1.34
N MET A 91 3.59 -3.04 1.94
CA MET A 91 2.85 -1.79 1.71
C MET A 91 2.45 -1.26 3.07
N ALA A 92 2.91 -0.06 3.42
CA ALA A 92 2.58 0.52 4.72
C ALA A 92 1.10 0.92 4.78
N PRO A 93 0.39 0.63 5.87
CA PRO A 93 -0.89 1.27 6.13
C PRO A 93 -0.77 2.79 6.06
N TRP A 94 -1.74 3.46 5.44
CA TRP A 94 -1.75 4.92 5.25
C TRP A 94 -0.67 5.46 4.29
N TRP A 95 0.17 4.59 3.73
CA TRP A 95 1.40 4.96 3.02
C TRP A 95 2.29 5.88 3.85
N GLU A 96 2.39 5.58 5.12
CA GLU A 96 3.26 6.29 6.07
C GLU A 96 4.30 5.32 6.64
N LEU A 97 5.56 5.73 6.63
CA LEU A 97 6.67 4.99 7.23
C LEU A 97 7.17 5.73 8.47
N SER A 98 7.51 4.95 9.50
CA SER A 98 8.27 5.47 10.64
C SER A 98 9.76 5.62 10.29
N PRO A 99 10.55 6.35 11.07
CA PRO A 99 12.00 6.37 10.89
C PRO A 99 12.69 4.99 11.00
N ASN A 100 11.98 3.97 11.53
CA ASN A 100 12.54 2.64 11.74
C ASN A 100 12.08 1.64 10.66
N THR A 101 11.03 1.93 9.91
CA THR A 101 10.37 0.98 9.00
C THR A 101 11.37 0.35 8.03
N ILE A 102 12.19 1.16 7.36
CA ILE A 102 13.13 0.69 6.33
C ILE A 102 14.15 -0.30 6.92
N ALA A 103 14.73 0.03 8.07
CA ALA A 103 15.66 -0.88 8.77
C ALA A 103 14.95 -2.19 9.16
N LEU A 104 13.75 -2.11 9.74
CA LEU A 104 12.97 -3.27 10.18
C LEU A 104 12.57 -4.19 9.01
N LEU A 105 12.22 -3.63 7.86
CA LEU A 105 11.89 -4.41 6.65
C LEU A 105 13.11 -5.16 6.12
N ARG A 106 14.27 -4.48 6.06
CA ARG A 106 15.53 -5.09 5.61
C ARG A 106 15.99 -6.24 6.51
N GLU A 107 15.95 -6.05 7.84
CA GLU A 107 16.26 -7.08 8.83
C GLU A 107 15.41 -8.34 8.65
N ARG A 108 14.18 -8.16 8.17
CA ARG A 108 13.21 -9.24 7.92
C ARG A 108 13.28 -9.82 6.52
N GLY A 109 14.22 -9.33 5.69
CA GLY A 109 14.46 -9.85 4.33
C GLY A 109 13.36 -9.49 3.32
N ILE A 110 12.59 -8.43 3.59
CA ILE A 110 11.66 -7.85 2.61
C ILE A 110 12.46 -7.32 1.42
N LYS A 111 11.93 -7.48 0.22
CA LYS A 111 12.63 -7.17 -1.04
C LYS A 111 12.17 -5.89 -1.68
N TYR A 112 10.90 -5.54 -1.50
CA TYR A 112 10.34 -4.29 -2.01
C TYR A 112 9.28 -3.73 -1.06
N ASP A 113 9.16 -2.43 -1.11
CA ASP A 113 8.07 -1.65 -0.51
C ASP A 113 7.27 -0.96 -1.62
N SER A 114 6.04 -0.57 -1.32
CA SER A 114 5.21 0.27 -2.18
C SER A 114 4.40 1.21 -1.29
N SER A 115 5.07 2.25 -0.81
CA SER A 115 4.48 3.20 0.14
C SER A 115 4.89 4.64 -0.10
N LEU A 116 6.04 4.88 -0.72
CA LEU A 116 6.60 6.21 -0.92
C LEU A 116 6.43 6.68 -2.36
N MET A 117 6.62 7.97 -2.59
CA MET A 117 6.29 8.70 -3.81
C MET A 117 7.39 9.68 -4.21
N GLU A 118 8.67 9.25 -4.13
CA GLU A 118 9.80 10.09 -4.55
C GLU A 118 9.91 10.17 -6.08
N ASP A 119 9.59 9.05 -6.75
CA ASP A 119 9.37 9.00 -8.21
C ASP A 119 7.91 8.60 -8.44
N ASP A 120 7.39 8.84 -9.63
CA ASP A 120 6.01 8.49 -9.98
C ASP A 120 5.90 7.17 -10.75
N TYR A 121 6.93 6.78 -11.52
CA TYR A 121 6.86 5.59 -12.40
C TYR A 121 8.13 4.74 -12.44
N HIS A 122 9.24 5.17 -11.85
CA HIS A 122 10.48 4.40 -11.85
C HIS A 122 10.77 3.83 -10.47
N PRO A 123 11.03 2.52 -10.34
CA PRO A 123 11.53 1.96 -9.10
C PRO A 123 12.85 2.62 -8.68
N TYR A 124 13.03 2.80 -7.38
CA TYR A 124 14.25 3.37 -6.82
C TYR A 124 14.68 2.66 -5.54
N TRP A 125 15.94 2.84 -5.16
CA TRP A 125 16.42 2.33 -3.89
C TRP A 125 15.95 3.23 -2.76
N LEU A 126 15.37 2.63 -1.73
CA LEU A 126 15.00 3.37 -0.52
C LEU A 126 16.24 3.88 0.21
N ARG A 127 16.10 4.98 0.93
CA ARG A 127 17.13 5.52 1.81
C ARG A 127 16.76 5.28 3.26
N ASP A 128 17.70 4.77 4.03
CA ASP A 128 17.59 4.64 5.47
C ASP A 128 18.25 5.83 6.15
N GLY A 129 17.58 6.43 7.14
CA GLY A 129 18.10 7.55 7.92
C GLY A 129 17.83 8.93 7.33
N ASP A 130 16.87 9.08 6.42
CA ASP A 130 16.35 10.40 6.03
C ASP A 130 15.91 11.19 7.27
N SER A 131 16.32 12.43 7.37
CA SER A 131 15.95 13.25 8.51
C SER A 131 15.57 14.68 8.13
N TRP A 132 14.57 15.19 8.82
CA TRP A 132 14.09 16.59 8.70
C TRP A 132 13.71 17.13 10.06
N THR A 133 13.74 18.44 10.19
CA THR A 133 13.34 19.10 11.43
C THR A 133 11.85 19.43 11.36
N LYS A 134 11.08 18.88 12.29
CA LYS A 134 9.65 19.19 12.39
C LYS A 134 9.44 20.65 12.76
N ILE A 135 8.48 21.30 12.10
CA ILE A 135 8.07 22.67 12.44
C ILE A 135 7.45 22.69 13.84
N ASP A 136 7.94 23.59 14.69
CA ASP A 136 7.39 23.85 16.02
C ASP A 136 7.17 25.36 16.17
N TYR A 137 5.92 25.77 16.00
CA TYR A 137 5.54 27.19 16.11
C TYR A 137 5.67 27.77 17.51
N SER A 138 5.92 26.98 18.54
CA SER A 138 6.22 27.45 19.91
C SER A 138 7.67 27.86 20.08
N GLN A 139 8.55 27.55 19.12
CA GLN A 139 9.98 27.80 19.15
C GLN A 139 10.39 28.91 18.18
N ASP A 140 11.58 29.49 18.38
CA ASP A 140 12.17 30.41 17.40
C ASP A 140 12.32 29.68 16.05
N ALA A 141 11.88 30.31 14.97
CA ALA A 141 11.89 29.78 13.61
C ALA A 141 13.27 29.24 13.19
N LYS A 142 14.36 29.84 13.65
CA LYS A 142 15.73 29.39 13.38
C LYS A 142 16.02 27.96 13.87
N THR A 143 15.26 27.45 14.84
CA THR A 143 15.46 26.08 15.37
C THR A 143 15.01 25.02 14.40
N TRP A 144 13.99 25.30 13.57
CA TRP A 144 13.40 24.34 12.63
C TRP A 144 13.57 24.70 11.16
N MET A 145 14.01 25.92 10.81
CA MET A 145 14.38 26.26 9.44
C MET A 145 15.71 25.62 9.04
N LYS A 146 15.68 24.32 8.81
CA LYS A 146 16.84 23.51 8.42
C LYS A 146 16.50 22.71 7.16
N PRO A 147 17.49 22.48 6.27
CA PRO A 147 17.28 21.63 5.11
C PRO A 147 17.05 20.17 5.56
N TRP A 148 16.35 19.42 4.71
CA TRP A 148 16.30 17.98 4.78
C TRP A 148 17.70 17.39 4.59
N ILE A 149 18.00 16.31 5.31
CA ILE A 149 19.26 15.58 5.22
C ILE A 149 18.94 14.18 4.68
N PRO A 150 19.41 13.84 3.48
CA PRO A 150 19.19 12.51 2.92
C PRO A 150 19.93 11.43 3.71
N GLY A 151 19.28 10.30 3.89
CA GLY A 151 19.88 9.07 4.39
C GLY A 151 20.75 8.39 3.35
N LYS A 152 21.02 7.11 3.55
CA LYS A 152 21.83 6.29 2.64
C LYS A 152 20.93 5.31 1.89
N GLU A 153 21.15 5.17 0.58
CA GLU A 153 20.51 4.12 -0.21
C GLU A 153 20.81 2.75 0.36
N VAL A 154 19.81 1.89 0.32
CA VAL A 154 19.86 0.53 0.86
C VAL A 154 19.26 -0.47 -0.13
N GLU A 155 19.61 -1.75 0.01
CA GLU A 155 19.05 -2.84 -0.80
C GLU A 155 17.58 -3.16 -0.42
N LEU A 156 16.70 -2.20 -0.69
CA LEU A 156 15.25 -2.33 -0.60
C LEU A 156 14.65 -1.46 -1.70
N ILE A 157 13.93 -2.07 -2.62
CA ILE A 157 13.35 -1.37 -3.77
C ILE A 157 12.01 -0.75 -3.36
N GLU A 158 11.80 0.50 -3.74
CA GLU A 158 10.47 1.11 -3.77
C GLU A 158 9.83 0.91 -5.14
N LEU A 159 8.62 0.41 -5.16
CA LEU A 159 7.70 0.47 -6.28
C LEU A 159 6.79 1.68 -6.05
N PRO A 160 6.96 2.79 -6.80
CA PRO A 160 6.31 4.04 -6.47
C PRO A 160 4.80 3.90 -6.27
N ALA A 161 4.33 4.30 -5.10
CA ALA A 161 2.92 4.47 -4.83
C ALA A 161 2.42 5.81 -5.39
N SER A 162 1.12 5.97 -5.61
CA SER A 162 0.55 7.23 -6.07
C SER A 162 -0.89 7.40 -5.61
N TRP A 163 -1.17 8.48 -4.87
CA TRP A 163 -2.54 8.86 -4.51
C TRP A 163 -3.45 9.09 -5.71
N TRP A 164 -2.87 9.40 -6.89
CA TRP A 164 -3.60 9.59 -8.13
C TRP A 164 -3.95 8.27 -8.84
N LEU A 165 -3.32 7.16 -8.43
CA LEU A 165 -3.57 5.80 -8.91
C LEU A 165 -4.17 4.91 -7.82
N ASP A 166 -4.78 5.52 -6.80
CA ASP A 166 -5.50 4.86 -5.71
C ASP A 166 -7.02 5.09 -5.84
N ASP A 167 -7.79 4.02 -5.73
CA ASP A 167 -9.26 4.09 -5.80
C ASP A 167 -9.92 4.63 -4.52
N ALA A 168 -9.23 4.57 -3.37
CA ALA A 168 -9.84 4.93 -2.09
C ALA A 168 -10.17 6.43 -1.98
N PRO A 169 -9.27 7.39 -2.27
CA PRO A 169 -9.59 8.81 -2.12
C PRO A 169 -10.84 9.25 -2.90
N PRO A 170 -10.99 8.91 -4.19
CA PRO A 170 -12.14 9.36 -4.98
C PRO A 170 -13.43 8.57 -4.74
N THR A 171 -13.36 7.29 -4.34
CA THR A 171 -14.54 6.41 -4.33
C THR A 171 -15.01 6.01 -2.93
N MET A 172 -14.20 6.27 -1.88
CA MET A 172 -14.53 5.87 -0.53
C MET A 172 -15.07 7.05 0.30
N PHE A 173 -16.27 6.89 0.86
CA PHE A 173 -16.81 7.82 1.85
C PHE A 173 -16.56 7.31 3.27
N VAL A 174 -15.84 8.09 4.07
CA VAL A 174 -15.57 7.83 5.49
C VAL A 174 -16.02 9.03 6.31
N LYS A 175 -17.12 8.90 7.04
CA LYS A 175 -17.77 9.99 7.78
C LYS A 175 -16.83 10.76 8.72
N SER A 176 -15.85 10.10 9.30
CA SER A 176 -14.88 10.69 10.24
C SER A 176 -13.69 11.39 9.57
N PHE A 177 -13.53 11.26 8.25
CA PHE A 177 -12.43 11.88 7.52
C PHE A 177 -12.92 13.11 6.74
N PRO A 178 -12.41 14.30 7.03
CA PRO A 178 -12.88 15.55 6.41
C PRO A 178 -12.66 15.61 4.88
N ASN A 179 -11.68 14.86 4.37
CA ASN A 179 -11.32 14.85 2.94
C ASN A 179 -11.84 13.64 2.17
N SER A 180 -12.77 12.89 2.77
CA SER A 180 -13.37 11.73 2.11
C SER A 180 -14.49 12.18 1.18
N HIS A 181 -14.38 11.90 -0.12
CA HIS A 181 -15.36 12.32 -1.14
C HIS A 181 -16.37 11.21 -1.45
N GLY A 182 -15.93 10.05 -1.89
CA GLY A 182 -16.73 8.85 -2.07
C GLY A 182 -17.79 8.88 -3.18
N TRP A 183 -17.77 9.90 -4.05
CA TRP A 183 -18.84 10.15 -5.02
C TRP A 183 -18.35 10.19 -6.48
N VAL A 184 -17.11 9.76 -6.73
CA VAL A 184 -16.58 9.63 -8.09
C VAL A 184 -16.99 8.29 -8.68
N THR A 185 -17.41 8.28 -9.94
CA THR A 185 -17.77 7.04 -10.63
C THR A 185 -16.53 6.27 -11.09
N GLY A 186 -16.66 4.95 -11.23
CA GLY A 186 -15.59 4.13 -11.81
C GLY A 186 -15.17 4.58 -13.20
N ARG A 187 -16.10 5.14 -14.00
CA ARG A 187 -15.78 5.70 -15.32
C ARG A 187 -14.85 6.91 -15.23
N SER A 188 -15.19 7.88 -14.36
CA SER A 188 -14.34 9.07 -14.20
C SER A 188 -12.95 8.73 -13.67
N LEU A 189 -12.87 7.75 -12.75
CA LEU A 189 -11.59 7.24 -12.29
C LEU A 189 -10.80 6.56 -13.42
N GLY A 190 -11.49 5.74 -14.22
CA GLY A 190 -10.90 5.07 -15.37
C GLY A 190 -10.36 6.07 -16.41
N GLU A 191 -11.08 7.18 -16.67
CA GLU A 191 -10.62 8.26 -17.56
C GLU A 191 -9.34 8.91 -17.03
N ILE A 192 -9.28 9.23 -15.72
CA ILE A 192 -8.07 9.81 -15.08
C ILE A 192 -6.88 8.85 -15.21
N TRP A 193 -7.09 7.56 -14.94
CA TRP A 193 -6.01 6.57 -15.03
C TRP A 193 -5.57 6.30 -16.47
N GLN A 194 -6.52 6.33 -17.43
CA GLN A 194 -6.21 6.19 -18.84
C GLN A 194 -5.35 7.35 -19.35
N ASP A 195 -5.69 8.58 -18.99
CA ASP A 195 -4.92 9.78 -19.40
C ASP A 195 -3.49 9.72 -18.83
N GLN A 196 -3.33 9.29 -17.56
CA GLN A 196 -2.00 9.09 -16.95
C GLN A 196 -1.23 7.97 -17.67
N PHE A 197 -1.89 6.83 -17.92
CA PHE A 197 -1.26 5.71 -18.63
C PHE A 197 -0.80 6.13 -20.02
N ASP A 198 -1.63 6.84 -20.78
CA ASP A 198 -1.32 7.30 -22.11
C ASP A 198 -0.13 8.28 -22.10
N TRP A 199 -0.04 9.13 -21.10
CA TRP A 199 1.09 10.02 -20.92
C TRP A 199 2.38 9.26 -20.65
N VAL A 200 2.35 8.31 -19.69
CA VAL A 200 3.49 7.45 -19.35
C VAL A 200 3.95 6.65 -20.56
N TYR A 201 3.03 6.00 -21.25
CA TYR A 201 3.34 5.19 -22.44
C TYR A 201 4.02 5.97 -23.56
N ARG A 202 3.68 7.26 -23.72
CA ARG A 202 4.29 8.11 -24.74
C ARG A 202 5.63 8.72 -24.34
N ASN A 203 5.90 8.89 -23.06
CA ASN A 203 7.03 9.67 -22.58
C ASN A 203 8.13 8.82 -21.91
N HIS A 204 7.87 7.56 -21.55
CA HIS A 204 8.83 6.68 -20.90
C HIS A 204 9.10 5.43 -21.73
N SER A 205 10.38 5.08 -21.88
CA SER A 205 10.79 3.80 -22.52
C SER A 205 10.64 2.61 -21.57
N TYR A 206 10.61 2.86 -20.27
CA TYR A 206 10.38 1.91 -19.18
C TYR A 206 9.64 2.62 -18.05
N ALA A 207 8.63 2.00 -17.50
CA ALA A 207 7.88 2.52 -16.37
C ALA A 207 7.12 1.37 -15.67
N ILE A 208 6.82 1.56 -14.38
CA ILE A 208 5.85 0.74 -13.65
C ILE A 208 4.63 1.62 -13.39
N PHE A 209 3.48 1.21 -13.94
CA PHE A 209 2.20 1.90 -13.73
C PHE A 209 1.41 1.12 -12.66
N LEU A 210 1.52 1.54 -11.41
CA LEU A 210 0.99 0.81 -10.27
C LEU A 210 -0.36 1.37 -9.85
N CYS A 211 -1.44 0.61 -10.10
CA CYS A 211 -2.78 0.95 -9.64
C CYS A 211 -3.08 0.26 -8.30
N THR A 212 -3.48 1.04 -7.31
CA THR A 212 -3.90 0.53 -6.00
C THR A 212 -5.41 0.51 -5.90
N ILE A 213 -5.97 -0.64 -5.53
CA ILE A 213 -7.42 -0.81 -5.39
C ILE A 213 -7.78 -1.50 -4.07
N HIS A 214 -8.91 -1.10 -3.50
CA HIS A 214 -9.40 -1.63 -2.24
C HIS A 214 -10.68 -2.44 -2.46
N PRO A 215 -10.78 -3.69 -2.00
CA PRO A 215 -11.95 -4.54 -2.25
C PRO A 215 -13.26 -3.99 -1.69
N ASP A 216 -13.21 -3.15 -0.66
CA ASP A 216 -14.40 -2.50 -0.09
C ASP A 216 -14.83 -1.24 -0.87
N SER A 217 -14.01 -0.78 -1.81
CA SER A 217 -14.27 0.28 -2.77
C SER A 217 -14.45 -0.29 -4.18
N ALA A 218 -13.37 -0.79 -4.81
CA ALA A 218 -13.41 -1.35 -6.16
C ALA A 218 -14.43 -2.50 -6.32
N GLY A 219 -14.69 -3.26 -5.26
CA GLY A 219 -15.70 -4.31 -5.25
C GLY A 219 -17.16 -3.82 -5.26
N LYS A 220 -17.41 -2.50 -5.27
CA LYS A 220 -18.77 -1.93 -5.36
C LYS A 220 -19.29 -1.93 -6.79
N PRO A 221 -20.60 -2.17 -7.02
CA PRO A 221 -21.15 -2.27 -8.38
C PRO A 221 -20.93 -1.03 -9.25
N HIS A 222 -20.96 0.17 -8.66
CA HIS A 222 -20.76 1.43 -9.39
C HIS A 222 -19.30 1.74 -9.72
N VAL A 223 -18.36 0.98 -9.16
CA VAL A 223 -16.92 1.09 -9.48
C VAL A 223 -16.51 -0.02 -10.46
N LEU A 224 -17.13 -1.21 -10.36
CA LEU A 224 -16.84 -2.36 -11.23
C LEU A 224 -17.39 -2.22 -12.66
N MET A 225 -18.21 -1.23 -12.94
CA MET A 225 -18.77 -0.98 -14.28
C MET A 225 -17.75 -0.28 -15.17
#